data_b5b587e2eae5bd2d6e54e370f2f0aae7
#
_entry.id   b5b587e2eae5bd2d6e54e370f2f0aae7
#
_cell.length_a   1.000
_cell.length_b   1.000
_cell.length_c   1.000
_cell.angle_alpha   90.00
_cell.angle_beta   90.00
_cell.angle_gamma   90.00
#
_symmetry.space_group_name_H-M   'P 1'
#
loop_
_entity.id
_entity.type
_entity.pdbx_description
1 polymer ?
#
loop_
_entity_poly.entity_id
_entity_poly.type
_entity_poly.pdbx_seq_one_letter_code
_entity_poly.pdbx_strand_id
1 'polypeptide(L)'
;MWQSVFTFLQKIGKALMLPVSVLPVAGILLGIGSAHFGLIPDLASDIMAQSGGAIFGSLAIIFAIGVALGLTHNDGVSALAAVVGYVVLLATLGVMAKALGVESKNLMGILSIDTGVFGGIVIGGIAAALFNRYYRIELPSYLGFFAGKRFVPIITAFAAIGTGIVLSFLWPPIGAGIKAF
;
A
#
# COMPACT_ATOMS: atom_id res chain seq x y z
N MET A 1 2.08 3.26 -29.41
CA MET A 1 2.55 2.45 -28.28
C MET A 1 3.39 3.25 -27.27
N TRP A 2 4.42 4.00 -27.69
CA TRP A 2 5.23 4.86 -26.79
C TRP A 2 4.43 5.95 -26.07
N GLN A 3 3.52 6.64 -26.74
CA GLN A 3 2.66 7.67 -26.13
C GLN A 3 1.75 7.13 -25.04
N SER A 4 1.22 5.92 -25.21
CA SER A 4 0.36 5.29 -24.20
C SER A 4 1.14 4.91 -22.93
N VAL A 5 2.39 4.41 -23.08
CA VAL A 5 3.28 4.10 -21.96
C VAL A 5 3.68 5.38 -21.23
N PHE A 6 4.04 6.42 -21.97
CA PHE A 6 4.41 7.72 -21.40
C PHE A 6 3.26 8.35 -20.60
N THR A 7 2.04 8.35 -21.17
CA THR A 7 0.84 8.84 -20.49
C THR A 7 0.52 8.03 -19.22
N PHE A 8 0.73 6.71 -19.25
CA PHE A 8 0.54 5.85 -18.09
C PHE A 8 1.55 6.15 -16.98
N LEU A 9 2.82 6.31 -17.33
CA LEU A 9 3.88 6.69 -16.38
C LEU A 9 3.63 8.07 -15.76
N GLN A 10 3.17 9.04 -16.55
CA GLN A 10 2.77 10.36 -16.05
C GLN A 10 1.61 10.28 -15.05
N LYS A 11 0.60 9.44 -15.31
CA LYS A 11 -0.52 9.22 -14.38
C LYS A 11 -0.05 8.62 -13.07
N ILE A 12 0.83 7.62 -13.12
CA ILE A 12 1.43 7.04 -11.91
C ILE A 12 2.24 8.10 -11.16
N GLY A 13 3.12 8.83 -11.84
CA GLY A 13 3.91 9.89 -11.23
C GLY A 13 3.04 10.94 -10.52
N LYS A 14 1.94 11.34 -11.14
CA LYS A 14 0.98 12.26 -10.54
C LYS A 14 0.23 11.65 -9.32
N ALA A 15 -0.11 10.36 -9.39
CA ALA A 15 -0.74 9.65 -8.28
C ALA A 15 0.18 9.50 -7.06
N LEU A 16 1.50 9.41 -7.29
CA LEU A 16 2.51 9.32 -6.23
C LEU A 16 2.75 10.65 -5.49
N MET A 17 2.31 11.79 -6.03
CA MET A 17 2.48 13.08 -5.36
C MET A 17 1.78 13.16 -4.01
N LEU A 18 0.57 12.58 -3.89
CA LEU A 18 -0.20 12.58 -2.65
C LEU A 18 0.54 11.85 -1.51
N PRO A 19 0.92 10.57 -1.64
CA PRO A 19 1.62 9.87 -0.56
C PRO A 19 3.02 10.46 -0.28
N VAL A 20 3.72 10.97 -1.29
CA VAL A 20 5.03 11.61 -1.12
C VAL A 20 4.94 12.89 -0.28
N SER A 21 3.84 13.64 -0.35
CA SER A 21 3.67 14.87 0.43
C SER A 21 3.64 14.66 1.95
N VAL A 22 3.46 13.42 2.42
CA VAL A 22 3.48 13.07 3.85
C VAL A 22 4.91 12.92 4.37
N LEU A 23 5.90 12.62 3.52
CA LEU A 23 7.28 12.35 3.93
C LEU A 23 7.97 13.51 4.67
N PRO A 24 7.82 14.79 4.27
CA PRO A 24 8.44 15.90 5.00
C PRO A 24 7.97 15.99 6.45
N VAL A 25 6.67 15.81 6.70
CA VAL A 25 6.12 15.84 8.07
C VAL A 25 6.66 14.69 8.90
N ALA A 26 6.70 13.49 8.33
CA ALA A 26 7.27 12.31 8.99
C ALA A 26 8.75 12.51 9.33
N GLY A 27 9.52 13.10 8.39
CA GLY A 27 10.95 13.40 8.57
C GLY A 27 11.20 14.44 9.65
N ILE A 28 10.42 15.53 9.70
CA ILE A 28 10.51 16.56 10.71
C ILE A 28 10.20 15.98 12.10
N LEU A 29 9.10 15.23 12.23
CA LEU A 29 8.71 14.61 13.50
C LEU A 29 9.79 13.65 13.99
N LEU A 30 10.28 12.78 13.13
CA LEU A 30 11.32 11.81 13.49
C LEU A 30 12.64 12.52 13.82
N GLY A 31 13.06 13.49 13.02
CA GLY A 31 14.32 14.20 13.16
C GLY A 31 14.37 15.05 14.45
N ILE A 32 13.36 15.87 14.70
CA ILE A 32 13.28 16.71 15.90
C ILE A 32 13.11 15.82 17.14
N GLY A 33 12.24 14.81 17.07
CA GLY A 33 12.01 13.90 18.18
C GLY A 33 13.26 13.11 18.57
N SER A 34 14.01 12.60 17.60
CA SER A 34 15.24 11.82 17.85
C SER A 34 16.41 12.68 18.34
N ALA A 35 16.40 13.98 18.10
CA ALA A 35 17.51 14.87 18.45
C ALA A 35 17.55 15.21 19.96
N HIS A 36 16.46 15.00 20.71
CA HIS A 36 16.35 15.27 22.15
C HIS A 36 16.95 16.63 22.54
N PHE A 37 16.45 17.70 21.90
CA PHE A 37 16.90 19.04 22.23
C PHE A 37 16.52 19.39 23.68
N GLY A 38 17.45 19.88 24.49
CA GLY A 38 17.22 20.20 25.89
C GLY A 38 16.12 21.28 26.18
N LEU A 39 15.58 21.88 25.12
CA LEU A 39 14.44 22.81 25.16
C LEU A 39 13.06 22.10 25.11
N ILE A 40 13.04 20.85 24.71
CA ILE A 40 11.79 20.03 24.53
C ILE A 40 11.82 18.96 25.62
N PRO A 41 10.73 18.78 26.40
CA PRO A 41 10.63 17.68 27.35
C PRO A 41 10.84 16.31 26.67
N ASP A 42 11.55 15.40 27.32
CA ASP A 42 11.87 14.07 26.75
C ASP A 42 10.62 13.32 26.29
N LEU A 43 9.54 13.38 27.06
CA LEU A 43 8.26 12.77 26.66
C LEU A 43 7.74 13.32 25.32
N ALA A 44 7.86 14.61 25.08
CA ALA A 44 7.41 15.22 23.82
C ALA A 44 8.32 14.81 22.66
N SER A 45 9.63 14.72 22.89
CA SER A 45 10.61 14.21 21.92
C SER A 45 10.31 12.76 21.55
N ASP A 46 10.04 11.91 22.53
CA ASP A 46 9.67 10.50 22.29
C ASP A 46 8.37 10.36 21.49
N ILE A 47 7.34 11.14 21.82
CA ILE A 47 6.08 11.16 21.09
C ILE A 47 6.32 11.55 19.63
N MET A 48 7.11 12.59 19.38
CA MET A 48 7.41 13.05 18.02
C MET A 48 8.20 11.99 17.25
N ALA A 49 9.24 11.40 17.85
CA ALA A 49 10.06 10.36 17.25
C ALA A 49 9.22 9.13 16.88
N GLN A 50 8.40 8.64 17.82
CA GLN A 50 7.53 7.49 17.60
C GLN A 50 6.46 7.77 16.54
N SER A 51 5.87 8.96 16.54
CA SER A 51 4.88 9.37 15.55
C SER A 51 5.47 9.42 14.14
N GLY A 52 6.65 10.02 13.97
CA GLY A 52 7.37 10.05 12.70
C GLY A 52 7.74 8.65 12.23
N GLY A 53 8.26 7.82 13.14
CA GLY A 53 8.57 6.41 12.86
C GLY A 53 7.35 5.59 12.43
N ALA A 54 6.19 5.81 13.07
CA ALA A 54 4.94 5.14 12.71
C ALA A 54 4.47 5.49 11.28
N ILE A 55 4.63 6.75 10.86
CA ILE A 55 4.33 7.15 9.48
C ILE A 55 5.26 6.41 8.51
N PHE A 56 6.57 6.38 8.77
CA PHE A 56 7.52 5.63 7.93
C PHE A 56 7.21 4.13 7.89
N GLY A 57 6.84 3.53 9.03
CA GLY A 57 6.42 2.14 9.10
C GLY A 57 5.12 1.83 8.35
N SER A 58 4.30 2.85 8.10
CA SER A 58 3.01 2.74 7.39
C SER A 58 3.07 3.23 5.94
N LEU A 59 4.26 3.57 5.41
CA LEU A 59 4.38 4.12 4.06
C LEU A 59 3.74 3.25 2.99
N ALA A 60 3.89 1.94 3.06
CA ALA A 60 3.35 1.04 2.06
C ALA A 60 1.83 1.15 1.90
N ILE A 61 1.08 1.22 3.00
CA ILE A 61 -0.38 1.40 2.94
C ILE A 61 -0.76 2.83 2.54
N ILE A 62 0.02 3.84 2.96
CA ILE A 62 -0.18 5.23 2.54
C ILE A 62 -0.02 5.35 1.01
N PHE A 63 0.99 4.68 0.44
CA PHE A 63 1.17 4.63 -1.01
C PHE A 63 0.06 3.84 -1.71
N ALA A 64 -0.44 2.74 -1.14
CA ALA A 64 -1.57 2.00 -1.70
C ALA A 64 -2.81 2.89 -1.82
N ILE A 65 -3.14 3.63 -0.77
CA ILE A 65 -4.27 4.58 -0.73
C ILE A 65 -4.03 5.72 -1.73
N GLY A 66 -2.85 6.35 -1.70
CA GLY A 66 -2.53 7.50 -2.55
C GLY A 66 -2.57 7.18 -4.04
N VAL A 67 -2.04 6.02 -4.43
CA VAL A 67 -2.10 5.53 -5.82
C VAL A 67 -3.54 5.23 -6.24
N ALA A 68 -4.31 4.56 -5.38
CA ALA A 68 -5.72 4.27 -5.67
C ALA A 68 -6.52 5.55 -5.88
N LEU A 69 -6.39 6.53 -4.99
CA LEU A 69 -7.06 7.84 -5.10
C LEU A 69 -6.61 8.60 -6.35
N GLY A 70 -5.31 8.67 -6.60
CA GLY A 70 -4.75 9.42 -7.73
C GLY A 70 -5.18 8.88 -9.10
N LEU A 71 -5.48 7.58 -9.18
CA LEU A 71 -5.92 6.92 -10.43
C LEU A 71 -7.45 6.81 -10.57
N THR A 72 -8.24 7.22 -9.55
CA THR A 72 -9.71 7.08 -9.53
C THR A 72 -10.45 8.39 -9.23
N HIS A 73 -9.85 9.53 -9.57
CA HIS A 73 -10.43 10.85 -9.31
C HIS A 73 -10.83 11.09 -7.85
N ASN A 74 -10.00 10.62 -6.91
CA ASN A 74 -10.19 10.74 -5.45
C ASN A 74 -11.47 10.06 -4.91
N ASP A 75 -11.88 8.94 -5.49
CA ASP A 75 -13.01 8.18 -4.97
C ASP A 75 -12.63 7.37 -3.72
N GLY A 76 -13.29 7.65 -2.59
CA GLY A 76 -13.00 7.02 -1.30
C GLY A 76 -13.18 5.50 -1.29
N VAL A 77 -14.03 4.95 -2.16
CA VAL A 77 -14.21 3.49 -2.26
C VAL A 77 -12.96 2.80 -2.81
N SER A 78 -12.24 3.46 -3.72
CA SER A 78 -10.96 2.94 -4.22
C SER A 78 -9.89 2.92 -3.12
N ALA A 79 -9.89 3.92 -2.23
CA ALA A 79 -9.01 3.94 -1.06
C ALA A 79 -9.33 2.78 -0.11
N LEU A 80 -10.62 2.55 0.20
CA LEU A 80 -11.04 1.42 1.01
C LEU A 80 -10.64 0.09 0.37
N ALA A 81 -10.82 -0.07 -0.94
CA ALA A 81 -10.41 -1.25 -1.67
C ALA A 81 -8.89 -1.46 -1.59
N ALA A 82 -8.09 -0.38 -1.67
CA ALA A 82 -6.63 -0.46 -1.52
C ALA A 82 -6.21 -0.90 -0.11
N VAL A 83 -6.89 -0.41 0.95
CA VAL A 83 -6.64 -0.85 2.33
C VAL A 83 -6.94 -2.34 2.48
N VAL A 84 -8.13 -2.78 2.06
CA VAL A 84 -8.52 -4.20 2.12
C VAL A 84 -7.54 -5.06 1.34
N GLY A 85 -7.20 -4.66 0.11
CA GLY A 85 -6.24 -5.37 -0.73
C GLY A 85 -4.86 -5.46 -0.10
N TYR A 86 -4.37 -4.39 0.51
CA TYR A 86 -3.06 -4.38 1.16
C TYR A 86 -2.99 -5.29 2.38
N VAL A 87 -4.01 -5.28 3.24
CA VAL A 87 -4.09 -6.18 4.40
C VAL A 87 -4.14 -7.65 3.95
N VAL A 88 -4.95 -7.96 2.93
CA VAL A 88 -5.02 -9.31 2.35
C VAL A 88 -3.69 -9.71 1.71
N LEU A 89 -3.00 -8.78 1.03
CA LEU A 89 -1.66 -9.02 0.48
C LEU A 89 -0.67 -9.41 1.58
N LEU A 90 -0.61 -8.65 2.69
CA LEU A 90 0.27 -8.96 3.81
C LEU A 90 -0.01 -10.33 4.40
N ALA A 91 -1.29 -10.66 4.62
CA ALA A 91 -1.69 -11.96 5.15
C ALA A 91 -1.28 -13.11 4.21
N THR A 92 -1.50 -12.94 2.89
CA THR A 92 -1.11 -13.94 1.88
C THR A 92 0.40 -14.13 1.83
N LEU A 93 1.16 -13.04 1.79
CA LEU A 93 2.63 -13.08 1.81
C LEU A 93 3.15 -13.72 3.09
N GLY A 94 2.49 -13.53 4.24
CA GLY A 94 2.85 -14.15 5.51
C GLY A 94 2.68 -15.67 5.50
N VAL A 95 1.57 -16.16 4.94
CA VAL A 95 1.35 -17.61 4.75
C VAL A 95 2.37 -18.19 3.79
N MET A 96 2.63 -17.52 2.68
CA MET A 96 3.60 -17.95 1.68
C MET A 96 5.04 -17.91 2.22
N ALA A 97 5.39 -16.93 3.06
CA ALA A 97 6.70 -16.87 3.71
C ALA A 97 6.99 -18.14 4.53
N LYS A 98 6.01 -18.58 5.31
CA LYS A 98 6.11 -19.83 6.08
C LYS A 98 6.26 -21.05 5.18
N ALA A 99 5.48 -21.12 4.09
CA ALA A 99 5.50 -22.23 3.15
C ALA A 99 6.82 -22.34 2.37
N LEU A 100 7.42 -21.20 2.03
CA LEU A 100 8.67 -21.11 1.26
C LEU A 100 9.93 -21.04 2.13
N GLY A 101 9.79 -20.94 3.46
CA GLY A 101 10.93 -20.75 4.37
C GLY A 101 11.66 -19.42 4.19
N VAL A 102 10.96 -18.37 3.74
CA VAL A 102 11.53 -17.04 3.51
C VAL A 102 11.41 -16.18 4.78
N GLU A 103 12.42 -15.34 5.01
CA GLU A 103 12.44 -14.40 6.13
C GLU A 103 11.19 -13.50 6.12
N SER A 104 10.53 -13.40 7.27
CA SER A 104 9.35 -12.56 7.45
C SER A 104 9.59 -11.48 8.50
N LYS A 105 8.99 -10.29 8.30
CA LYS A 105 8.99 -9.19 9.24
C LYS A 105 7.58 -8.91 9.76
N ASN A 106 7.49 -8.33 10.94
CA ASN A 106 6.21 -7.86 11.46
C ASN A 106 5.86 -6.50 10.80
N LEU A 107 4.84 -6.51 9.96
CA LEU A 107 4.31 -5.35 9.27
C LEU A 107 2.87 -5.12 9.72
N MET A 108 2.60 -4.03 10.41
CA MET A 108 1.27 -3.71 10.94
C MET A 108 0.64 -4.83 11.79
N GLY A 109 1.45 -5.57 12.55
CA GLY A 109 0.99 -6.70 13.36
C GLY A 109 0.88 -8.04 12.61
N ILE A 110 1.17 -8.08 11.32
CA ILE A 110 1.14 -9.29 10.47
C ILE A 110 2.58 -9.68 10.11
N LEU A 111 2.94 -10.94 10.36
CA LEU A 111 4.21 -11.49 9.87
C LEU A 111 4.09 -11.71 8.36
N SER A 112 4.91 -11.00 7.58
CA SER A 112 4.83 -10.97 6.13
C SER A 112 6.20 -10.81 5.47
N ILE A 113 6.29 -11.07 4.18
CA ILE A 113 7.43 -10.69 3.37
C ILE A 113 7.39 -9.16 3.19
N ASP A 114 8.49 -8.50 3.55
CA ASP A 114 8.58 -7.04 3.41
C ASP A 114 8.81 -6.67 1.95
N THR A 115 7.74 -6.25 1.29
CA THR A 115 7.78 -5.72 -0.09
C THR A 115 7.97 -4.21 -0.12
N GLY A 116 8.09 -3.57 1.04
CA GLY A 116 8.19 -2.13 1.17
C GLY A 116 7.02 -1.39 0.49
N VAL A 117 7.32 -0.19 0.02
CA VAL A 117 6.35 0.68 -0.67
C VAL A 117 5.88 0.08 -2.01
N PHE A 118 6.69 -0.78 -2.64
CA PHE A 118 6.35 -1.40 -3.92
C PHE A 118 5.06 -2.23 -3.86
N GLY A 119 4.89 -3.06 -2.83
CA GLY A 119 3.65 -3.83 -2.63
C GLY A 119 2.43 -2.92 -2.48
N GLY A 120 2.58 -1.79 -1.79
CA GLY A 120 1.54 -0.77 -1.68
C GLY A 120 1.16 -0.17 -3.03
N ILE A 121 2.15 0.24 -3.83
CA ILE A 121 1.92 0.80 -5.18
C ILE A 121 1.19 -0.21 -6.08
N VAL A 122 1.61 -1.47 -6.07
CA VAL A 122 1.01 -2.54 -6.88
C VAL A 122 -0.46 -2.73 -6.50
N ILE A 123 -0.77 -2.86 -5.21
CA ILE A 123 -2.15 -3.03 -4.74
C ILE A 123 -3.00 -1.78 -5.01
N GLY A 124 -2.46 -0.59 -4.80
CA GLY A 124 -3.16 0.66 -5.13
C GLY A 124 -3.51 0.74 -6.60
N GLY A 125 -2.59 0.35 -7.48
CA GLY A 125 -2.84 0.27 -8.93
C GLY A 125 -3.91 -0.77 -9.30
N ILE A 126 -3.89 -1.96 -8.67
CA ILE A 126 -4.89 -3.00 -8.87
C ILE A 126 -6.26 -2.53 -8.38
N ALA A 127 -6.35 -1.94 -7.19
CA ALA A 127 -7.59 -1.40 -6.65
C ALA A 127 -8.20 -0.33 -7.58
N ALA A 128 -7.35 0.57 -8.10
CA ALA A 128 -7.78 1.59 -9.06
C ALA A 128 -8.25 0.98 -10.38
N ALA A 129 -7.54 0.01 -10.92
CA ALA A 129 -7.92 -0.66 -12.16
C ALA A 129 -9.26 -1.39 -12.02
N LEU A 130 -9.46 -2.12 -10.91
CA LEU A 130 -10.70 -2.80 -10.59
C LEU A 130 -11.84 -1.81 -10.33
N PHE A 131 -11.57 -0.70 -9.63
CA PHE A 131 -12.54 0.37 -9.45
C PHE A 131 -13.01 0.91 -10.80
N ASN A 132 -12.09 1.36 -11.65
CA ASN A 132 -12.41 1.97 -12.94
C ASN A 132 -13.19 1.00 -13.87
N ARG A 133 -13.03 -0.31 -13.69
CA ARG A 133 -13.72 -1.32 -14.50
C ARG A 133 -15.08 -1.72 -13.92
N TYR A 134 -15.22 -1.81 -12.59
CA TYR A 134 -16.36 -2.48 -11.93
C TYR A 134 -17.23 -1.55 -11.08
N TYR A 135 -16.96 -0.25 -10.97
CA TYR A 135 -17.72 0.67 -10.12
C TYR A 135 -19.20 0.84 -10.52
N ARG A 136 -19.57 0.40 -11.73
CA ARG A 136 -20.95 0.41 -12.25
C ARG A 136 -21.49 -0.99 -12.55
N ILE A 137 -20.89 -2.04 -11.98
CA ILE A 137 -21.35 -3.40 -12.25
C ILE A 137 -22.78 -3.60 -11.75
N GLU A 138 -23.62 -4.18 -12.61
CA GLU A 138 -24.95 -4.65 -12.27
C GLU A 138 -24.87 -6.14 -11.94
N LEU A 139 -25.40 -6.53 -10.77
CA LEU A 139 -25.46 -7.91 -10.33
C LEU A 139 -26.91 -8.37 -10.30
N PRO A 140 -27.17 -9.68 -10.39
CA PRO A 140 -28.52 -10.23 -10.25
C PRO A 140 -29.19 -9.74 -8.95
N SER A 141 -30.53 -9.68 -8.94
CA SER A 141 -31.30 -9.06 -7.85
C SER A 141 -30.99 -9.62 -6.46
N TYR A 142 -30.64 -10.89 -6.33
CA TYR A 142 -30.23 -11.52 -5.08
C TYR A 142 -28.85 -11.09 -4.56
N LEU A 143 -28.00 -10.54 -5.42
CA LEU A 143 -26.71 -9.95 -5.08
C LEU A 143 -26.70 -8.42 -5.20
N GLY A 144 -27.85 -7.80 -5.42
CA GLY A 144 -27.99 -6.35 -5.64
C GLY A 144 -27.37 -5.49 -4.55
N PHE A 145 -27.31 -5.97 -3.30
CA PHE A 145 -26.63 -5.28 -2.20
C PHE A 145 -25.14 -5.07 -2.47
N PHE A 146 -24.48 -5.97 -3.16
CA PHE A 146 -23.06 -5.91 -3.49
C PHE A 146 -22.75 -5.23 -4.82
N ALA A 147 -23.78 -4.81 -5.57
CA ALA A 147 -23.62 -4.19 -6.88
C ALA A 147 -22.95 -2.81 -6.82
N GLY A 148 -22.41 -2.37 -7.95
CA GLY A 148 -21.76 -1.09 -8.11
C GLY A 148 -20.45 -0.96 -7.31
N LYS A 149 -20.24 0.19 -6.70
CA LYS A 149 -19.00 0.51 -5.96
C LYS A 149 -18.68 -0.46 -4.83
N ARG A 150 -19.69 -1.07 -4.19
CA ARG A 150 -19.51 -2.03 -3.08
C ARG A 150 -18.82 -3.32 -3.50
N PHE A 151 -18.89 -3.66 -4.79
CA PHE A 151 -18.23 -4.84 -5.34
C PHE A 151 -16.70 -4.69 -5.40
N VAL A 152 -16.20 -3.47 -5.52
CA VAL A 152 -14.78 -3.20 -5.76
C VAL A 152 -13.87 -3.69 -4.62
N PRO A 153 -14.13 -3.40 -3.33
CA PRO A 153 -13.29 -3.95 -2.25
C PRO A 153 -13.28 -5.49 -2.22
N ILE A 154 -14.41 -6.12 -2.57
CA ILE A 154 -14.54 -7.58 -2.58
C ILE A 154 -13.63 -8.19 -3.64
N ILE A 155 -13.75 -7.73 -4.89
CA ILE A 155 -12.92 -8.26 -5.97
C ILE A 155 -11.44 -7.92 -5.78
N THR A 156 -11.15 -6.77 -5.15
CA THR A 156 -9.76 -6.37 -4.82
C THR A 156 -9.14 -7.34 -3.80
N ALA A 157 -9.90 -7.82 -2.82
CA ALA A 157 -9.42 -8.82 -1.87
C ALA A 157 -8.99 -10.12 -2.58
N PHE A 158 -9.81 -10.63 -3.51
CA PHE A 158 -9.45 -11.82 -4.30
C PHE A 158 -8.24 -11.57 -5.22
N ALA A 159 -8.19 -10.41 -5.87
CA ALA A 159 -7.03 -10.03 -6.69
C ALA A 159 -5.76 -9.91 -5.85
N ALA A 160 -5.86 -9.43 -4.60
CA ALA A 160 -4.73 -9.31 -3.68
C ALA A 160 -4.17 -10.68 -3.27
N ILE A 161 -5.02 -11.72 -3.11
CA ILE A 161 -4.56 -13.09 -2.88
C ILE A 161 -3.71 -13.56 -4.06
N GLY A 162 -4.23 -13.44 -5.29
CA GLY A 162 -3.47 -13.80 -6.50
C GLY A 162 -2.16 -13.04 -6.62
N THR A 163 -2.19 -11.73 -6.36
CA THR A 163 -0.99 -10.88 -6.38
C THR A 163 0.01 -11.30 -5.30
N GLY A 164 -0.45 -11.63 -4.10
CA GLY A 164 0.41 -12.10 -3.00
C GLY A 164 1.12 -13.41 -3.33
N ILE A 165 0.41 -14.36 -3.95
CA ILE A 165 1.02 -15.62 -4.41
C ILE A 165 2.11 -15.33 -5.45
N VAL A 166 1.83 -14.52 -6.46
CA VAL A 166 2.81 -14.16 -7.50
C VAL A 166 4.01 -13.43 -6.90
N LEU A 167 3.78 -12.43 -6.04
CA LEU A 167 4.86 -11.67 -5.41
C LEU A 167 5.71 -12.52 -4.45
N SER A 168 5.14 -13.54 -3.81
CA SER A 168 5.91 -14.43 -2.93
C SER A 168 7.02 -15.19 -3.64
N PHE A 169 6.88 -15.45 -4.94
CA PHE A 169 7.93 -16.05 -5.77
C PHE A 169 8.87 -15.02 -6.40
N LEU A 170 8.33 -13.86 -6.79
CA LEU A 170 9.12 -12.84 -7.47
C LEU A 170 9.94 -11.98 -6.52
N TRP A 171 9.42 -11.71 -5.31
CA TRP A 171 10.05 -10.77 -4.39
C TRP A 171 11.35 -11.25 -3.75
N PRO A 172 11.51 -12.53 -3.30
CA PRO A 172 12.73 -12.98 -2.67
C PRO A 172 14.00 -12.75 -3.50
N PRO A 173 14.05 -13.08 -4.81
CA PRO A 173 15.22 -12.78 -5.63
C PRO A 173 15.45 -11.27 -5.82
N ILE A 174 14.37 -10.48 -5.95
CA ILE A 174 14.46 -9.01 -6.07
C ILE A 174 14.98 -8.41 -4.77
N GLY A 175 14.43 -8.81 -3.63
CA GLY A 175 14.85 -8.35 -2.31
C GLY A 175 16.29 -8.72 -1.97
N ALA A 176 16.74 -9.91 -2.37
CA ALA A 176 18.13 -10.32 -2.24
C ALA A 176 19.06 -9.46 -3.10
N GLY A 177 18.66 -9.14 -4.33
CA GLY A 177 19.40 -8.23 -5.21
C GLY A 177 19.53 -6.83 -4.62
N ILE A 178 18.46 -6.26 -4.05
CA ILE A 178 18.49 -4.93 -3.42
C ILE A 178 19.39 -4.90 -2.18
N LYS A 179 19.43 -6.01 -1.39
CA LYS A 179 20.30 -6.10 -0.20
C LYS A 179 21.77 -6.31 -0.55
N ALA A 180 22.09 -6.76 -1.77
CA ALA A 180 23.47 -7.04 -2.22
C ALA A 180 24.18 -5.79 -2.76
N PHE A 181 23.46 -4.68 -2.99
CA PHE A 181 23.99 -3.36 -3.34
C PHE A 181 24.08 -2.44 -2.12
#